data_57e990c9ab47be982d2d9417c38f3106
#
_entry.id   57e990c9ab47be982d2d9417c38f3106
#
_cell.length_a   1.000
_cell.length_b   1.000
_cell.length_c   1.000
_cell.angle_alpha   90.00
_cell.angle_beta   90.00
_cell.angle_gamma   90.00
#
_symmetry.space_group_name_H-M   'P 1'
#
loop_
_entity.id
_entity.type
_entity.pdbx_description
1 polymer ?
#
loop_
_entity_poly.entity_id
_entity_poly.type
_entity_poly.pdbx_seq_one_letter_code
_entity_poly.pdbx_strand_id
1 'polypeptide(L)'
;MGCSSSEYDDDWVENIDEYCEHCNCPIKPDVKPQYSISTDIRDPLVLYEKYTPPGSPLPDNLVVATYSYEPTHSEDLGFQKGEKLKILSKDGGEWFMAQSLATGKTGFVPHNFVAKLDTMETEPWFFKDISRVDAARQLLAPGNTQGSFMIRESETSKGSYSLTVRDFDQEQGDIVKHYKIRNLDNGGYYITPRIGFNNLTELVQHYMQNCDGLCTRLVKHCQNRVPQKPWWQDEWEIPRETLKLESKLGAGQFGEVWMGLYNNDRRVAIKSLKAGTMSPAAFLAEANLMKQLQHPKLVRLYAVVTEEPIYIITEFMENGSLVDFLKTTQGSKLTMNILIDMASQVAEGMEFIEKKNYIHRDLRAANILVSEELICKIADFGLARIIEDNEYTAREGAKFPIKWTAPEAINFGTFSIKSDVWSFGILLTEIVTYGRIPYPGMTNPEVIQNLETGYRMPRPEACPTELYDIMNLSWQEKPEDRPTFEYLRSVLEDFFTATEAQYQQQPA
;
A
#
# COMPACT_ATOMS: atom_id res chain seq x y z
N MET A 1 -0.37 -35.42 48.44
CA MET A 1 0.80 -35.56 47.54
C MET A 1 1.90 -34.76 48.19
N GLY A 2 3.00 -35.41 48.54
CA GLY A 2 3.89 -34.99 49.61
C GLY A 2 4.79 -33.80 49.29
N CYS A 3 4.92 -32.92 50.24
CA CYS A 3 6.01 -31.95 50.31
C CYS A 3 7.29 -32.68 50.72
N SER A 4 8.32 -32.67 49.91
CA SER A 4 9.62 -33.22 50.23
C SER A 4 10.34 -32.25 51.19
N SER A 5 10.67 -32.74 52.39
CA SER A 5 11.50 -32.07 53.37
C SER A 5 12.96 -32.00 52.91
N SER A 6 13.51 -30.80 52.71
CA SER A 6 14.94 -30.55 52.71
C SER A 6 15.29 -29.75 53.96
N GLU A 7 16.27 -30.27 54.70
CA GLU A 7 16.82 -29.68 55.91
C GLU A 7 17.21 -28.22 55.73
N TYR A 8 16.72 -27.35 56.60
CA TYR A 8 17.15 -25.93 56.73
C TYR A 8 17.46 -25.62 58.17
N ASP A 9 18.58 -24.94 58.36
CA ASP A 9 19.12 -24.48 59.62
C ASP A 9 18.15 -23.60 60.45
N ASP A 10 18.12 -23.79 61.70
CA ASP A 10 17.14 -23.33 62.69
C ASP A 10 17.32 -21.88 63.23
N ASP A 11 17.80 -20.92 62.42
CA ASP A 11 18.13 -19.59 62.94
C ASP A 11 17.28 -18.39 62.37
N TRP A 12 16.08 -18.61 61.92
CA TRP A 12 15.23 -17.48 61.47
C TRP A 12 13.73 -17.70 61.77
N VAL A 13 13.35 -17.66 63.05
CA VAL A 13 11.95 -17.67 63.48
C VAL A 13 11.63 -16.48 64.35
N GLU A 14 11.39 -15.33 63.80
CA GLU A 14 10.57 -14.27 64.42
C GLU A 14 9.67 -13.63 63.37
N ASN A 15 8.33 -13.70 63.59
CA ASN A 15 7.20 -13.11 62.89
C ASN A 15 6.74 -13.86 61.62
N ILE A 16 5.97 -14.94 61.80
CA ILE A 16 5.10 -15.53 60.81
C ILE A 16 3.66 -15.37 61.29
N ASP A 17 2.92 -14.44 60.71
CA ASP A 17 1.51 -14.15 61.07
C ASP A 17 0.47 -14.88 60.23
N GLU A 18 0.85 -15.65 59.20
CA GLU A 18 -0.10 -16.35 58.33
C GLU A 18 0.27 -17.81 58.07
N TYR A 19 -0.74 -18.70 58.12
CA TYR A 19 -0.64 -20.13 57.88
C TYR A 19 -1.54 -20.51 56.68
N CYS A 20 -1.11 -21.49 55.91
CA CYS A 20 -1.90 -22.04 54.81
C CYS A 20 -3.15 -22.75 55.34
N GLU A 21 -4.34 -22.37 54.85
CA GLU A 21 -5.62 -22.94 55.26
C GLU A 21 -5.78 -24.46 54.98
N HIS A 22 -4.95 -25.04 54.12
CA HIS A 22 -5.07 -26.44 53.72
C HIS A 22 -4.13 -27.41 54.45
N CYS A 23 -2.94 -26.97 54.87
CA CYS A 23 -1.94 -27.85 55.50
C CYS A 23 -1.38 -27.32 56.83
N ASN A 24 -1.82 -26.16 57.27
CA ASN A 24 -1.36 -25.48 58.46
C ASN A 24 0.16 -25.25 58.51
N CYS A 25 0.77 -25.03 57.35
CA CYS A 25 2.19 -24.68 57.24
C CYS A 25 2.36 -23.14 57.20
N PRO A 26 3.40 -22.57 57.81
CA PRO A 26 3.64 -21.14 57.74
C PRO A 26 3.93 -20.67 56.34
N ILE A 27 3.24 -19.62 55.89
CA ILE A 27 3.47 -18.98 54.58
C ILE A 27 4.65 -18.02 54.75
N LYS A 28 5.76 -18.31 54.09
CA LYS A 28 6.89 -17.37 54.05
C LYS A 28 6.46 -16.14 53.26
N PRO A 29 6.67 -14.90 53.75
CA PRO A 29 6.42 -13.70 52.95
C PRO A 29 7.31 -13.74 51.72
N ASP A 30 6.74 -13.39 50.54
CA ASP A 30 7.47 -13.19 49.33
C ASP A 30 8.59 -12.17 49.55
N VAL A 31 9.79 -12.63 49.78
CA VAL A 31 10.99 -11.80 49.78
C VAL A 31 11.19 -11.37 48.33
N LYS A 32 10.66 -10.22 47.95
CA LYS A 32 11.07 -9.55 46.71
C LYS A 32 12.58 -9.37 46.79
N PRO A 33 13.36 -9.98 45.89
CA PRO A 33 14.79 -9.76 45.90
C PRO A 33 15.03 -8.26 45.68
N GLN A 34 15.58 -7.58 46.67
CA GLN A 34 16.16 -6.25 46.51
C GLN A 34 17.44 -6.41 45.67
N TYR A 35 17.28 -6.46 44.35
CA TYR A 35 18.41 -6.28 43.44
C TYR A 35 18.71 -4.78 43.38
N SER A 36 19.86 -4.41 43.96
CA SER A 36 20.51 -3.16 43.58
C SER A 36 20.87 -3.28 42.08
N ILE A 37 20.01 -2.74 41.22
CA ILE A 37 20.28 -2.67 39.78
C ILE A 37 21.48 -1.74 39.61
N SER A 38 22.62 -2.31 39.29
CA SER A 38 23.75 -1.57 38.76
C SER A 38 23.26 -0.89 37.47
N THR A 39 23.37 0.43 37.39
CA THR A 39 22.85 1.30 36.36
C THR A 39 23.56 1.13 34.98
N ASP A 40 24.40 0.11 34.80
CA ASP A 40 25.27 -0.07 33.64
C ASP A 40 24.81 -1.14 32.63
N ILE A 41 23.73 -1.87 32.87
CA ILE A 41 23.23 -2.86 31.91
C ILE A 41 22.05 -2.26 31.15
N ARG A 42 22.35 -1.59 30.05
CA ARG A 42 21.35 -0.91 29.19
C ARG A 42 20.76 -1.81 28.10
N ASP A 43 21.27 -3.00 27.86
CA ASP A 43 20.80 -3.93 26.84
C ASP A 43 19.95 -5.06 27.43
N PRO A 44 18.60 -5.10 27.19
CA PRO A 44 17.74 -6.18 27.65
C PRO A 44 18.14 -7.57 27.13
N LEU A 45 18.86 -7.68 26.02
CA LEU A 45 19.41 -8.95 25.55
C LEU A 45 20.52 -9.47 26.46
N VAL A 46 21.36 -8.59 27.00
CA VAL A 46 22.39 -8.97 27.98
C VAL A 46 21.74 -9.49 29.25
N LEU A 47 20.63 -8.90 29.70
CA LEU A 47 19.83 -9.40 30.80
C LEU A 47 19.14 -10.73 30.45
N TYR A 48 18.59 -10.83 29.22
CA TYR A 48 17.96 -12.05 28.77
C TYR A 48 18.97 -13.20 28.67
N GLU A 49 20.13 -13.01 28.05
CA GLU A 49 21.21 -14.02 27.95
C GLU A 49 21.78 -14.41 29.31
N LYS A 50 21.78 -13.49 30.30
CA LYS A 50 22.30 -13.73 31.61
C LYS A 50 21.36 -14.55 32.53
N TYR A 51 20.02 -14.43 32.32
CA TYR A 51 19.02 -15.04 33.20
C TYR A 51 18.14 -16.10 32.54
N THR A 52 18.34 -16.38 31.21
CA THR A 52 17.64 -17.45 30.49
C THR A 52 18.57 -18.63 30.22
N PRO A 53 18.05 -19.86 30.22
CA PRO A 53 18.85 -21.03 29.84
C PRO A 53 19.37 -20.91 28.43
N PRO A 54 20.59 -21.40 28.11
CA PRO A 54 21.07 -21.46 26.74
C PRO A 54 20.09 -22.19 25.82
N GLY A 55 19.73 -21.56 24.69
CA GLY A 55 18.77 -22.12 23.72
C GLY A 55 17.30 -21.74 23.94
N SER A 56 16.98 -20.85 24.89
CA SER A 56 15.63 -20.28 25.02
C SER A 56 15.34 -19.37 23.82
N PRO A 57 14.12 -19.46 23.22
CA PRO A 57 13.77 -18.60 22.09
C PRO A 57 13.76 -17.13 22.51
N LEU A 58 14.34 -16.27 21.66
CA LEU A 58 14.29 -14.82 21.88
C LEU A 58 12.84 -14.32 21.95
N PRO A 59 12.55 -13.28 22.75
CA PRO A 59 11.22 -12.69 22.79
C PRO A 59 10.76 -12.24 21.41
N ASP A 60 9.57 -12.61 21.01
CA ASP A 60 8.99 -12.28 19.70
C ASP A 60 8.85 -10.77 19.41
N ASN A 61 9.02 -9.95 20.42
CA ASN A 61 8.92 -8.49 20.32
C ASN A 61 10.28 -7.78 20.20
N LEU A 62 11.40 -8.51 20.15
CA LEU A 62 12.71 -7.94 19.87
C LEU A 62 13.04 -7.99 18.39
N VAL A 63 13.44 -6.85 17.84
CA VAL A 63 13.76 -6.68 16.42
C VAL A 63 15.07 -5.90 16.25
N VAL A 64 15.67 -6.01 15.09
CA VAL A 64 16.82 -5.22 14.66
C VAL A 64 16.45 -4.33 13.50
N ALA A 65 16.96 -3.11 13.50
CA ALA A 65 16.78 -2.17 12.39
C ALA A 65 17.60 -2.61 11.16
N THR A 66 16.94 -2.85 10.05
CA THR A 66 17.56 -3.24 8.78
C THR A 66 18.03 -2.05 7.95
N TYR A 67 17.48 -0.87 8.25
CA TYR A 67 17.84 0.44 7.65
C TYR A 67 17.95 1.48 8.75
N SER A 68 18.65 2.60 8.47
CA SER A 68 18.60 3.79 9.31
C SER A 68 17.34 4.59 8.97
N TYR A 69 16.71 5.19 9.96
CA TYR A 69 15.54 6.03 9.78
C TYR A 69 15.72 7.35 10.53
N GLU A 70 15.54 8.46 9.80
CA GLU A 70 15.46 9.80 10.39
C GLU A 70 13.98 10.15 10.59
N PRO A 71 13.58 10.62 11.79
CA PRO A 71 12.20 10.99 12.07
C PRO A 71 11.69 12.04 11.08
N THR A 72 10.57 11.78 10.46
CA THR A 72 9.87 12.77 9.62
C THR A 72 8.76 13.48 10.39
N HIS A 73 8.36 12.93 11.55
CA HIS A 73 7.33 13.46 12.44
C HIS A 73 7.80 13.41 13.90
N SER A 74 7.23 14.28 14.74
CA SER A 74 7.60 14.37 16.18
C SER A 74 7.38 13.10 16.99
N GLU A 75 6.47 12.23 16.53
CA GLU A 75 6.12 10.97 17.18
C GLU A 75 6.95 9.78 16.68
N ASP A 76 7.82 9.99 15.68
CA ASP A 76 8.63 8.93 15.13
C ASP A 76 9.85 8.66 16.00
N LEU A 77 10.24 7.39 16.07
CA LEU A 77 11.50 6.97 16.68
C LEU A 77 12.57 6.91 15.59
N GLY A 78 13.56 7.81 15.68
CA GLY A 78 14.77 7.72 14.87
C GLY A 78 15.70 6.63 15.35
N PHE A 79 16.33 5.89 14.43
CA PHE A 79 17.25 4.81 14.75
C PHE A 79 18.28 4.59 13.63
N GLN A 80 19.38 3.94 13.99
CA GLN A 80 20.43 3.56 13.04
C GLN A 80 20.30 2.10 12.65
N LYS A 81 20.76 1.75 11.43
CA LYS A 81 20.87 0.35 11.00
C LYS A 81 21.65 -0.48 12.02
N GLY A 82 21.13 -1.66 12.37
CA GLY A 82 21.70 -2.57 13.37
C GLY A 82 21.27 -2.26 14.81
N GLU A 83 20.53 -1.18 15.04
CA GLU A 83 20.01 -0.85 16.37
C GLU A 83 18.90 -1.85 16.75
N LYS A 84 18.92 -2.28 18.01
CA LYS A 84 17.93 -3.20 18.57
C LYS A 84 16.77 -2.43 19.16
N LEU A 85 15.56 -2.82 18.76
CA LEU A 85 14.32 -2.19 19.17
C LEU A 85 13.39 -3.23 19.81
N LYS A 86 12.58 -2.78 20.76
CA LYS A 86 11.51 -3.58 21.35
C LYS A 86 10.16 -3.11 20.83
N ILE A 87 9.43 -3.97 20.14
CA ILE A 87 8.07 -3.67 19.69
C ILE A 87 7.12 -3.67 20.88
N LEU A 88 6.39 -2.58 21.05
CA LEU A 88 5.40 -2.38 22.11
C LEU A 88 3.99 -2.67 21.61
N SER A 89 3.65 -2.26 20.36
CA SER A 89 2.37 -2.54 19.72
C SER A 89 2.56 -2.64 18.19
N LYS A 90 1.70 -3.47 17.55
CA LYS A 90 1.60 -3.66 16.11
C LYS A 90 0.27 -3.17 15.53
N ASP A 91 -0.56 -2.53 16.35
CA ASP A 91 -1.93 -2.14 15.98
C ASP A 91 -1.98 -1.06 14.89
N GLY A 92 -0.83 -0.51 14.56
CA GLY A 92 -0.67 0.54 13.57
C GLY A 92 -0.49 0.12 12.11
N GLY A 93 -0.77 -1.11 11.76
CA GLY A 93 -0.62 -1.59 10.39
C GLY A 93 0.84 -1.57 9.92
N GLU A 94 1.18 -0.67 9.00
CA GLU A 94 2.54 -0.54 8.45
C GLU A 94 3.54 0.16 9.38
N TRP A 95 3.10 0.66 10.54
CA TRP A 95 3.94 1.27 11.56
C TRP A 95 3.75 0.58 12.90
N PHE A 96 4.85 0.32 13.57
CA PHE A 96 4.83 -0.28 14.89
C PHE A 96 5.23 0.74 15.94
N MET A 97 4.61 0.70 17.14
CA MET A 97 5.12 1.42 18.28
C MET A 97 6.30 0.63 18.85
N ALA A 98 7.46 1.27 18.97
CA ALA A 98 8.68 0.63 19.42
C ALA A 98 9.44 1.47 20.43
N GLN A 99 10.34 0.83 21.16
CA GLN A 99 11.28 1.45 22.08
C GLN A 99 12.71 1.11 21.65
N SER A 100 13.56 2.12 21.52
CA SER A 100 14.99 1.94 21.35
C SER A 100 15.61 1.38 22.63
N LEU A 101 16.33 0.29 22.52
CA LEU A 101 17.04 -0.30 23.67
C LEU A 101 18.29 0.50 24.04
N ALA A 102 18.85 1.25 23.09
CA ALA A 102 20.03 2.06 23.31
C ALA A 102 19.71 3.37 24.05
N THR A 103 18.59 4.02 23.68
CA THR A 103 18.23 5.36 24.19
C THR A 103 17.07 5.37 25.17
N GLY A 104 16.27 4.29 25.21
CA GLY A 104 15.04 4.19 26.00
C GLY A 104 13.86 5.00 25.41
N LYS A 105 14.06 5.76 24.32
CA LYS A 105 13.02 6.54 23.68
C LYS A 105 11.99 5.64 23.01
N THR A 106 10.75 6.10 22.95
CA THR A 106 9.64 5.41 22.29
C THR A 106 9.11 6.25 21.12
N GLY A 107 8.58 5.60 20.11
CA GLY A 107 7.94 6.25 18.96
C GLY A 107 7.59 5.24 17.87
N PHE A 108 7.03 5.76 16.78
CA PHE A 108 6.65 4.93 15.65
C PHE A 108 7.84 4.58 14.75
N VAL A 109 7.88 3.33 14.28
CA VAL A 109 8.89 2.81 13.37
C VAL A 109 8.21 2.13 12.19
N PRO A 110 8.70 2.29 10.95
CA PRO A 110 8.17 1.57 9.79
C PRO A 110 8.38 0.06 9.96
N HIS A 111 7.33 -0.75 9.76
CA HIS A 111 7.39 -2.20 9.96
C HIS A 111 8.46 -2.88 9.07
N ASN A 112 8.63 -2.37 7.85
CA ASN A 112 9.57 -2.89 6.85
C ASN A 112 11.03 -2.39 7.04
N PHE A 113 11.30 -1.59 8.06
CA PHE A 113 12.65 -1.16 8.46
C PHE A 113 13.21 -1.95 9.64
N VAL A 114 12.41 -2.88 10.17
CA VAL A 114 12.81 -3.73 11.29
C VAL A 114 12.54 -5.20 10.97
N ALA A 115 13.39 -6.10 11.48
CA ALA A 115 13.26 -7.53 11.30
C ALA A 115 13.54 -8.28 12.60
N LYS A 116 13.02 -9.50 12.72
CA LYS A 116 13.35 -10.38 13.85
C LYS A 116 14.85 -10.70 13.84
N LEU A 117 15.45 -10.77 15.00
CA LEU A 117 16.87 -11.15 15.17
C LEU A 117 17.10 -12.55 14.61
N ASP A 118 18.25 -12.72 13.95
CA ASP A 118 18.72 -13.99 13.39
C ASP A 118 17.79 -14.67 12.36
N THR A 119 17.03 -13.86 11.61
CA THR A 119 16.18 -14.33 10.51
C THR A 119 16.65 -13.78 9.16
N MET A 120 16.20 -14.41 8.06
CA MET A 120 16.46 -13.92 6.70
C MET A 120 15.93 -12.51 6.46
N GLU A 121 14.97 -12.07 7.25
CA GLU A 121 14.39 -10.72 7.22
C GLU A 121 15.43 -9.63 7.53
N THR A 122 16.58 -9.98 8.13
CA THR A 122 17.68 -9.04 8.37
C THR A 122 18.47 -8.69 7.11
N GLU A 123 18.34 -9.49 6.06
CA GLU A 123 19.01 -9.24 4.80
C GLU A 123 18.28 -8.13 4.00
N PRO A 124 18.99 -7.08 3.54
CA PRO A 124 18.37 -5.92 2.93
C PRO A 124 17.72 -6.19 1.56
N TRP A 125 18.01 -7.33 0.97
CA TRP A 125 17.44 -7.79 -0.29
C TRP A 125 16.25 -8.74 -0.10
N PHE A 126 15.91 -9.13 1.13
CA PHE A 126 14.79 -10.02 1.41
C PHE A 126 13.54 -9.23 1.78
N PHE A 127 12.45 -9.47 1.07
CA PHE A 127 11.15 -8.82 1.27
C PHE A 127 10.12 -9.90 1.56
N LYS A 128 9.65 -9.92 2.81
CA LYS A 128 8.56 -10.79 3.23
C LYS A 128 7.21 -10.17 2.91
N ASP A 129 6.21 -11.01 2.67
CA ASP A 129 4.81 -10.59 2.51
C ASP A 129 4.55 -9.54 1.40
N ILE A 130 5.39 -9.51 0.37
CA ILE A 130 5.20 -8.66 -0.81
C ILE A 130 4.66 -9.48 -1.99
N SER A 131 3.61 -8.98 -2.65
CA SER A 131 3.04 -9.61 -3.83
C SER A 131 3.99 -9.51 -5.05
N ARG A 132 3.79 -10.37 -6.05
CA ARG A 132 4.55 -10.30 -7.31
C ARG A 132 4.40 -8.94 -7.99
N VAL A 133 3.19 -8.41 -7.98
CA VAL A 133 2.86 -7.13 -8.62
C VAL A 133 3.46 -5.96 -7.85
N ASP A 134 3.34 -5.94 -6.53
CA ASP A 134 3.93 -4.87 -5.71
C ASP A 134 5.45 -4.90 -5.74
N ALA A 135 6.07 -6.09 -5.82
CA ALA A 135 7.50 -6.23 -6.03
C ALA A 135 7.95 -5.61 -7.36
N ALA A 136 7.18 -5.82 -8.44
CA ALA A 136 7.44 -5.20 -9.73
C ALA A 136 7.27 -3.66 -9.67
N ARG A 137 6.18 -3.17 -9.07
CA ARG A 137 5.94 -1.73 -8.85
C ARG A 137 7.08 -1.08 -8.08
N GLN A 138 7.49 -1.72 -6.97
CA GLN A 138 8.54 -1.17 -6.13
C GLN A 138 9.90 -1.11 -6.85
N LEU A 139 10.23 -2.11 -7.67
CA LEU A 139 11.45 -2.10 -8.48
C LEU A 139 11.42 -1.07 -9.60
N LEU A 140 10.27 -0.83 -10.22
CA LEU A 140 10.11 0.19 -11.26
C LEU A 140 10.09 1.62 -10.72
N ALA A 141 9.90 1.77 -9.42
CA ALA A 141 9.85 3.08 -8.78
C ALA A 141 11.17 3.87 -8.88
N PRO A 142 11.09 5.22 -8.80
CA PRO A 142 12.26 6.09 -8.74
C PRO A 142 13.27 5.64 -7.68
N GLY A 143 14.56 5.81 -7.96
CA GLY A 143 15.66 5.38 -7.06
C GLY A 143 16.17 3.95 -7.33
N ASN A 144 15.43 3.09 -8.01
CA ASN A 144 15.90 1.82 -8.53
C ASN A 144 16.37 1.96 -9.98
N THR A 145 17.28 1.09 -10.41
CA THR A 145 17.89 1.11 -11.75
C THR A 145 17.96 -0.31 -12.31
N GLN A 146 18.34 -0.49 -13.56
CA GLN A 146 18.63 -1.80 -14.11
C GLN A 146 19.58 -2.60 -13.20
N GLY A 147 19.26 -3.86 -12.93
CA GLY A 147 19.99 -4.72 -11.98
C GLY A 147 19.57 -4.51 -10.51
N SER A 148 18.64 -3.60 -10.20
CA SER A 148 18.01 -3.57 -8.89
C SER A 148 17.16 -4.82 -8.68
N PHE A 149 17.23 -5.42 -7.49
CA PHE A 149 16.63 -6.73 -7.25
C PHE A 149 16.08 -6.88 -5.82
N MET A 150 15.21 -7.87 -5.64
CA MET A 150 14.77 -8.37 -4.34
C MET A 150 14.52 -9.88 -4.40
N ILE A 151 14.63 -10.54 -3.25
CA ILE A 151 14.13 -11.90 -3.05
C ILE A 151 12.91 -11.82 -2.18
N ARG A 152 11.85 -12.53 -2.56
CA ARG A 152 10.57 -12.59 -1.82
C ARG A 152 10.10 -14.02 -1.66
N GLU A 153 9.20 -14.25 -0.72
CA GLU A 153 8.50 -15.54 -0.62
C GLU A 153 7.56 -15.74 -1.83
N SER A 154 7.41 -17.00 -2.24
CA SER A 154 6.50 -17.34 -3.33
C SER A 154 5.06 -17.37 -2.84
N GLU A 155 4.16 -16.66 -3.53
CA GLU A 155 2.71 -16.66 -3.22
C GLU A 155 2.06 -18.04 -3.47
N THR A 156 2.60 -18.78 -4.44
CA THR A 156 2.01 -20.06 -4.87
C THR A 156 2.57 -21.28 -4.13
N SER A 157 3.72 -21.15 -3.46
CA SER A 157 4.42 -22.29 -2.85
C SER A 157 5.10 -21.85 -1.55
N LYS A 158 4.49 -22.15 -0.40
CA LYS A 158 5.08 -21.87 0.93
C LYS A 158 6.47 -22.47 1.06
N GLY A 159 7.43 -21.66 1.54
CA GLY A 159 8.83 -22.07 1.71
C GLY A 159 9.67 -22.04 0.43
N SER A 160 9.13 -21.60 -0.68
CA SER A 160 9.87 -21.31 -1.91
C SER A 160 10.06 -19.81 -2.08
N TYR A 161 11.14 -19.44 -2.77
CA TYR A 161 11.50 -18.04 -2.98
C TYR A 161 11.48 -17.66 -4.46
N SER A 162 11.39 -16.36 -4.74
CA SER A 162 11.49 -15.81 -6.08
C SER A 162 12.45 -14.61 -6.06
N LEU A 163 13.39 -14.60 -7.00
CA LEU A 163 14.23 -13.45 -7.30
C LEU A 163 13.50 -12.56 -8.31
N THR A 164 13.38 -11.30 -8.01
CA THR A 164 12.74 -10.29 -8.88
C THR A 164 13.78 -9.23 -9.23
N VAL A 165 13.95 -8.93 -10.53
CA VAL A 165 15.04 -8.08 -11.04
C VAL A 165 14.48 -7.06 -12.02
N ARG A 166 14.84 -5.77 -11.85
CA ARG A 166 14.58 -4.73 -12.86
C ARG A 166 15.57 -4.86 -14.01
N ASP A 167 15.06 -4.84 -15.23
CA ASP A 167 15.83 -4.88 -16.47
C ASP A 167 15.36 -3.77 -17.42
N PHE A 168 16.06 -3.61 -18.53
CA PHE A 168 15.71 -2.67 -19.56
C PHE A 168 15.65 -3.38 -20.92
N ASP A 169 14.51 -3.30 -21.57
CA ASP A 169 14.28 -3.81 -22.91
C ASP A 169 14.25 -2.65 -23.92
N GLN A 170 14.79 -2.86 -25.12
CA GLN A 170 14.86 -1.78 -26.12
C GLN A 170 13.51 -1.37 -26.69
N GLU A 171 12.54 -2.30 -26.71
CA GLU A 171 11.20 -2.06 -27.27
C GLU A 171 10.19 -1.66 -26.19
N GLN A 172 10.29 -2.28 -25.00
CA GLN A 172 9.32 -2.12 -23.93
C GLN A 172 9.77 -1.12 -22.84
N GLY A 173 11.05 -0.71 -22.86
CA GLY A 173 11.63 0.14 -21.81
C GLY A 173 11.95 -0.63 -20.54
N ASP A 174 11.69 -0.01 -19.38
CA ASP A 174 11.91 -0.65 -18.08
C ASP A 174 10.93 -1.82 -17.86
N ILE A 175 11.48 -3.00 -17.59
CA ILE A 175 10.74 -4.24 -17.32
C ILE A 175 11.21 -4.89 -16.02
N VAL A 176 10.40 -5.80 -15.48
CA VAL A 176 10.77 -6.60 -14.32
C VAL A 176 10.66 -8.07 -14.66
N LYS A 177 11.70 -8.82 -14.32
CA LYS A 177 11.77 -10.27 -14.53
C LYS A 177 11.78 -11.01 -13.21
N HIS A 178 11.04 -12.13 -13.15
CA HIS A 178 10.91 -12.96 -11.96
C HIS A 178 11.50 -14.32 -12.21
N TYR A 179 12.36 -14.79 -11.33
CA TYR A 179 13.02 -16.09 -11.38
C TYR A 179 12.63 -16.91 -10.16
N LYS A 180 12.12 -18.12 -10.40
CA LYS A 180 11.84 -19.05 -9.31
C LYS A 180 13.13 -19.59 -8.73
N ILE A 181 13.32 -19.45 -7.43
CA ILE A 181 14.40 -20.10 -6.68
C ILE A 181 13.87 -21.46 -6.23
N ARG A 182 14.56 -22.52 -6.62
CA ARG A 182 14.20 -23.89 -6.31
C ARG A 182 15.12 -24.44 -5.22
N ASN A 183 14.60 -25.35 -4.41
CA ASN A 183 15.35 -26.03 -3.37
C ASN A 183 16.06 -27.27 -3.94
N LEU A 184 17.26 -27.53 -3.46
CA LEU A 184 17.97 -28.80 -3.65
C LEU A 184 17.59 -29.77 -2.54
N ASP A 185 17.70 -31.07 -2.81
CA ASP A 185 17.37 -32.12 -1.82
C ASP A 185 18.26 -32.06 -0.56
N ASN A 186 19.42 -31.44 -0.65
CA ASN A 186 20.34 -31.20 0.47
C ASN A 186 20.07 -29.89 1.23
N GLY A 187 18.97 -29.19 0.95
CA GLY A 187 18.59 -27.92 1.58
C GLY A 187 19.19 -26.66 0.95
N GLY A 188 19.94 -26.78 -0.15
CA GLY A 188 20.48 -25.65 -0.90
C GLY A 188 19.46 -25.04 -1.88
N TYR A 189 19.91 -24.04 -2.65
CA TYR A 189 19.10 -23.26 -3.56
C TYR A 189 19.70 -23.18 -4.96
N TYR A 190 18.87 -23.08 -5.99
CA TYR A 190 19.31 -22.82 -7.37
C TYR A 190 18.23 -22.08 -8.18
N ILE A 191 18.67 -21.35 -9.20
CA ILE A 191 17.81 -20.76 -10.23
C ILE A 191 17.95 -21.59 -11.51
N THR A 192 19.19 -21.77 -11.96
CA THR A 192 19.52 -22.63 -13.10
C THR A 192 20.09 -23.96 -12.61
N PRO A 193 19.75 -25.11 -13.21
CA PRO A 193 20.24 -26.43 -12.72
C PRO A 193 21.76 -26.62 -12.73
N ARG A 194 22.49 -25.70 -13.36
CA ARG A 194 23.97 -25.81 -13.52
C ARG A 194 24.72 -25.42 -12.25
N ILE A 195 24.14 -24.60 -11.39
CA ILE A 195 24.85 -24.04 -10.23
C ILE A 195 23.89 -24.07 -9.03
N GLY A 196 24.35 -24.73 -7.94
CA GLY A 196 23.65 -24.79 -6.66
C GLY A 196 24.41 -24.01 -5.59
N PHE A 197 23.66 -23.45 -4.62
CA PHE A 197 24.18 -22.65 -3.52
C PHE A 197 23.67 -23.20 -2.18
N ASN A 198 24.49 -23.10 -1.11
CA ASN A 198 24.09 -23.59 0.20
C ASN A 198 23.05 -22.70 0.88
N ASN A 199 23.06 -21.40 0.57
CA ASN A 199 22.13 -20.41 1.13
C ASN A 199 21.85 -19.30 0.11
N LEU A 200 20.84 -18.46 0.39
CA LEU A 200 20.45 -17.37 -0.50
C LEU A 200 21.49 -16.25 -0.57
N THR A 201 22.28 -16.05 0.46
CA THR A 201 23.35 -15.05 0.47
C THR A 201 24.44 -15.40 -0.54
N GLU A 202 24.87 -16.68 -0.61
CA GLU A 202 25.80 -17.16 -1.63
C GLU A 202 25.22 -16.99 -3.04
N LEU A 203 23.94 -17.32 -3.22
CA LEU A 203 23.23 -17.12 -4.49
C LEU A 203 23.25 -15.64 -4.92
N VAL A 204 22.91 -14.74 -4.02
CA VAL A 204 22.94 -13.29 -4.30
C VAL A 204 24.36 -12.83 -4.66
N GLN A 205 25.37 -13.20 -3.87
CA GLN A 205 26.77 -12.85 -4.14
C GLN A 205 27.26 -13.33 -5.50
N HIS A 206 26.90 -14.57 -5.90
CA HIS A 206 27.24 -15.11 -7.20
C HIS A 206 26.62 -14.28 -8.34
N TYR A 207 25.31 -14.00 -8.27
CA TYR A 207 24.61 -13.25 -9.31
C TYR A 207 24.90 -11.73 -9.32
N MET A 208 25.52 -11.20 -8.28
CA MET A 208 26.13 -9.88 -8.32
C MET A 208 27.42 -9.83 -9.17
N GLN A 209 28.09 -10.97 -9.33
CA GLN A 209 29.33 -11.08 -10.12
C GLN A 209 29.07 -11.61 -11.53
N ASN A 210 28.12 -12.53 -11.71
CA ASN A 210 27.85 -13.28 -12.94
C ASN A 210 26.36 -13.19 -13.32
N CYS A 211 26.04 -13.21 -14.61
CA CYS A 211 24.65 -13.26 -15.07
C CYS A 211 24.07 -14.67 -15.04
N ASP A 212 24.81 -15.68 -15.48
CA ASP A 212 24.52 -17.12 -15.52
C ASP A 212 23.03 -17.50 -15.71
N GLY A 213 22.39 -16.92 -16.74
CA GLY A 213 20.99 -17.15 -17.07
C GLY A 213 20.01 -16.11 -16.52
N LEU A 214 20.47 -15.09 -15.78
CA LEU A 214 19.67 -13.90 -15.48
C LEU A 214 19.73 -12.91 -16.66
N CYS A 215 18.71 -12.06 -16.75
CA CYS A 215 18.64 -10.98 -17.75
C CYS A 215 19.77 -9.96 -17.61
N THR A 216 20.18 -9.69 -16.38
CA THR A 216 21.29 -8.78 -16.03
C THR A 216 21.92 -9.19 -14.71
N ARG A 217 23.12 -8.67 -14.40
CA ARG A 217 23.75 -8.86 -13.09
C ARG A 217 22.98 -8.10 -12.02
N LEU A 218 22.95 -8.67 -10.83
CA LEU A 218 22.42 -7.97 -9.66
C LEU A 218 23.38 -6.85 -9.27
N VAL A 219 22.87 -5.63 -9.10
CA VAL A 219 23.68 -4.44 -8.80
C VAL A 219 23.47 -3.99 -7.37
N LYS A 220 22.21 -3.72 -7.00
CA LYS A 220 21.83 -3.28 -5.65
C LYS A 220 20.46 -3.86 -5.29
N HIS A 221 20.25 -4.04 -4.00
CA HIS A 221 18.90 -4.41 -3.54
C HIS A 221 17.90 -3.27 -3.80
N CYS A 222 16.63 -3.63 -3.96
CA CYS A 222 15.54 -2.69 -4.06
C CYS A 222 15.54 -1.74 -2.85
N GLN A 223 15.31 -0.47 -3.09
CA GLN A 223 15.19 0.51 -2.00
C GLN A 223 13.87 0.26 -1.26
N ASN A 224 13.97 0.07 0.05
CA ASN A 224 12.80 -0.03 0.90
C ASN A 224 12.22 1.37 1.11
N ARG A 225 10.90 1.50 0.99
CA ARG A 225 10.22 2.77 1.16
C ARG A 225 9.67 2.88 2.56
N VAL A 226 9.70 4.09 3.11
CA VAL A 226 8.97 4.37 4.35
C VAL A 226 7.47 4.32 4.01
N PRO A 227 6.68 3.46 4.69
CA PRO A 227 5.24 3.44 4.49
C PRO A 227 4.63 4.79 4.88
N GLN A 228 3.53 5.16 4.25
CA GLN A 228 2.77 6.32 4.71
C GLN A 228 2.29 6.07 6.15
N LYS A 229 2.60 7.03 7.03
CA LYS A 229 2.20 6.94 8.44
C LYS A 229 0.68 6.95 8.55
N PRO A 230 0.06 5.95 9.20
CA PRO A 230 -1.37 5.96 9.44
C PRO A 230 -1.77 7.18 10.28
N TRP A 231 -3.00 7.65 10.07
CA TRP A 231 -3.60 8.66 10.92
C TRP A 231 -4.14 8.00 12.19
N TRP A 232 -3.59 8.33 13.35
CA TRP A 232 -3.86 7.65 14.64
C TRP A 232 -4.97 8.30 15.47
N GLN A 233 -5.83 9.10 14.91
CA GLN A 233 -6.87 9.73 15.71
C GLN A 233 -8.14 8.87 15.74
N ASP A 234 -8.62 8.53 16.93
CA ASP A 234 -9.94 7.96 17.18
C ASP A 234 -11.05 9.00 16.89
N GLU A 235 -10.71 10.28 16.95
CA GLU A 235 -11.59 11.40 16.65
C GLU A 235 -11.34 11.95 15.24
N TRP A 236 -12.35 11.84 14.39
CA TRP A 236 -12.33 12.38 13.03
C TRP A 236 -12.45 13.90 12.97
N GLU A 237 -12.77 14.56 14.06
CA GLU A 237 -12.91 16.01 14.18
C GLU A 237 -11.66 16.62 14.81
N ILE A 238 -11.08 17.63 14.17
CA ILE A 238 -9.89 18.32 14.66
C ILE A 238 -10.16 19.82 14.80
N PRO A 239 -9.50 20.50 15.76
CA PRO A 239 -9.53 21.94 15.87
C PRO A 239 -8.89 22.60 14.63
N ARG A 240 -9.51 23.67 14.14
CA ARG A 240 -9.05 24.43 12.96
C ARG A 240 -7.62 24.95 13.13
N GLU A 241 -7.24 25.32 14.33
CA GLU A 241 -5.93 25.88 14.70
C GLU A 241 -4.77 24.90 14.42
N THR A 242 -5.09 23.61 14.33
CA THR A 242 -4.10 22.57 13.97
C THR A 242 -3.74 22.60 12.49
N LEU A 243 -4.49 23.35 11.68
CA LEU A 243 -4.32 23.45 10.22
C LEU A 243 -3.72 24.81 9.81
N LYS A 244 -2.72 24.75 8.96
CA LYS A 244 -2.17 25.94 8.29
C LYS A 244 -2.33 25.77 6.79
N LEU A 245 -3.12 26.64 6.17
CA LEU A 245 -3.26 26.69 4.71
C LEU A 245 -2.03 27.35 4.11
N GLU A 246 -1.45 26.73 3.07
CA GLU A 246 -0.22 27.24 2.44
C GLU A 246 -0.43 27.64 0.99
N SER A 247 -0.87 26.72 0.13
CA SER A 247 -1.07 27.01 -1.29
C SER A 247 -2.39 26.47 -1.81
N LYS A 248 -3.04 27.26 -2.66
CA LYS A 248 -4.28 26.86 -3.30
C LYS A 248 -3.97 25.90 -4.45
N LEU A 249 -4.55 24.70 -4.39
CA LEU A 249 -4.41 23.66 -5.42
C LEU A 249 -5.46 23.81 -6.52
N GLY A 250 -6.68 24.22 -6.17
CA GLY A 250 -7.76 24.38 -7.12
C GLY A 250 -8.99 25.04 -6.53
N ALA A 251 -9.93 25.38 -7.39
CA ALA A 251 -11.26 25.86 -7.03
C ALA A 251 -12.30 25.19 -7.94
N GLY A 252 -13.33 24.62 -7.33
CA GLY A 252 -14.45 24.00 -8.00
C GLY A 252 -15.75 24.70 -7.74
N GLN A 253 -16.83 24.14 -8.26
CA GLN A 253 -18.19 24.67 -8.08
C GLN A 253 -18.58 24.73 -6.60
N PHE A 254 -18.14 23.76 -5.79
CA PHE A 254 -18.57 23.57 -4.40
C PHE A 254 -17.60 24.14 -3.37
N GLY A 255 -16.37 24.49 -3.76
CA GLY A 255 -15.37 24.98 -2.83
C GLY A 255 -13.97 25.09 -3.40
N GLU A 256 -13.02 25.23 -2.51
CA GLU A 256 -11.60 25.34 -2.82
C GLU A 256 -10.84 24.17 -2.22
N VAL A 257 -9.76 23.78 -2.87
CA VAL A 257 -8.82 22.77 -2.35
C VAL A 257 -7.48 23.45 -2.12
N TRP A 258 -6.94 23.27 -0.94
CA TRP A 258 -5.67 23.84 -0.50
C TRP A 258 -4.69 22.74 -0.10
N MET A 259 -3.41 22.94 -0.36
CA MET A 259 -2.35 22.26 0.34
C MET A 259 -2.10 22.99 1.65
N GLY A 260 -2.01 22.26 2.73
CA GLY A 260 -1.72 22.81 4.04
C GLY A 260 -0.89 21.88 4.90
N LEU A 261 -0.59 22.33 6.10
CA LEU A 261 0.11 21.54 7.12
C LEU A 261 -0.85 21.27 8.29
N TYR A 262 -0.87 20.02 8.73
CA TYR A 262 -1.46 19.63 10.00
C TYR A 262 -0.37 19.60 11.07
N ASN A 263 -0.61 20.25 12.20
CA ASN A 263 0.33 20.43 13.30
C ASN A 263 1.72 20.98 12.88
N ASN A 264 1.77 21.80 11.82
CA ASN A 264 3.00 22.35 11.19
C ASN A 264 3.99 21.30 10.66
N ASP A 265 3.58 20.05 10.48
CA ASP A 265 4.44 18.92 10.21
C ASP A 265 3.96 18.14 8.97
N ARG A 266 2.73 17.69 8.96
CA ARG A 266 2.20 16.81 7.92
C ARG A 266 1.52 17.59 6.79
N ARG A 267 1.97 17.37 5.54
CA ARG A 267 1.25 17.87 4.36
C ARG A 267 -0.09 17.18 4.21
N VAL A 268 -1.13 17.99 4.00
CA VAL A 268 -2.51 17.53 3.83
C VAL A 268 -3.19 18.31 2.70
N ALA A 269 -4.20 17.69 2.07
CA ALA A 269 -5.12 18.39 1.21
C ALA A 269 -6.37 18.80 2.02
N ILE A 270 -6.78 20.05 1.89
CA ILE A 270 -7.87 20.64 2.65
C ILE A 270 -8.92 21.12 1.64
N LYS A 271 -10.05 20.40 1.58
CA LYS A 271 -11.21 20.77 0.76
C LYS A 271 -12.14 21.62 1.62
N SER A 272 -12.38 22.88 1.22
CA SER A 272 -13.25 23.81 1.93
C SER A 272 -14.60 23.94 1.23
N LEU A 273 -15.68 23.98 2.01
CA LEU A 273 -17.02 24.27 1.49
C LEU A 273 -17.17 25.77 1.27
N LYS A 274 -17.61 26.16 0.06
CA LYS A 274 -17.99 27.54 -0.23
C LYS A 274 -19.41 27.81 0.25
N ALA A 275 -19.60 28.86 1.04
CA ALA A 275 -20.90 29.24 1.58
C ALA A 275 -21.97 29.37 0.48
N GLY A 276 -23.13 28.75 0.71
CA GLY A 276 -24.30 28.84 -0.18
C GLY A 276 -24.25 27.91 -1.42
N THR A 277 -23.24 27.07 -1.59
CA THR A 277 -23.13 26.15 -2.76
C THR A 277 -23.81 24.82 -2.53
N MET A 278 -23.73 24.28 -1.33
CA MET A 278 -24.42 23.04 -0.90
C MET A 278 -24.64 23.08 0.62
N SER A 279 -25.47 22.17 1.13
CA SER A 279 -25.66 22.07 2.58
C SER A 279 -24.42 21.45 3.26
N PRO A 280 -24.08 21.85 4.49
CA PRO A 280 -23.05 21.25 5.31
C PRO A 280 -23.18 19.72 5.40
N ALA A 281 -24.39 19.21 5.60
CA ALA A 281 -24.67 17.78 5.68
C ALA A 281 -24.33 17.04 4.38
N ALA A 282 -24.66 17.63 3.22
CA ALA A 282 -24.30 17.04 1.92
C ALA A 282 -22.78 17.02 1.67
N PHE A 283 -22.06 18.05 2.14
CA PHE A 283 -20.60 18.09 2.05
C PHE A 283 -19.93 17.05 2.95
N LEU A 284 -20.37 16.96 4.20
CA LEU A 284 -19.85 15.97 5.16
C LEU A 284 -20.25 14.53 4.82
N ALA A 285 -21.29 14.31 4.00
CA ALA A 285 -21.65 12.98 3.51
C ALA A 285 -20.49 12.32 2.73
N GLU A 286 -19.70 13.09 2.00
CA GLU A 286 -18.48 12.60 1.33
C GLU A 286 -17.46 12.08 2.35
N ALA A 287 -17.18 12.85 3.41
CA ALA A 287 -16.28 12.42 4.48
C ALA A 287 -16.78 11.16 5.20
N ASN A 288 -18.10 11.09 5.47
CA ASN A 288 -18.69 9.91 6.12
C ASN A 288 -18.56 8.65 5.26
N LEU A 289 -18.65 8.78 3.93
CA LEU A 289 -18.40 7.70 3.01
C LEU A 289 -16.92 7.28 3.02
N MET A 290 -16.02 8.25 2.98
CA MET A 290 -14.58 8.00 3.03
C MET A 290 -14.13 7.31 4.33
N LYS A 291 -14.82 7.53 5.47
CA LYS A 291 -14.60 6.80 6.73
C LYS A 291 -14.82 5.29 6.58
N GLN A 292 -15.76 4.88 5.73
CA GLN A 292 -16.13 3.48 5.50
C GLN A 292 -15.28 2.83 4.39
N LEU A 293 -14.80 3.63 3.44
CA LEU A 293 -14.03 3.18 2.27
C LEU A 293 -12.55 3.49 2.46
N GLN A 294 -11.85 2.67 3.24
CA GLN A 294 -10.41 2.79 3.45
C GLN A 294 -9.66 1.69 2.70
N HIS A 295 -8.82 2.09 1.74
CA HIS A 295 -8.01 1.18 0.93
C HIS A 295 -6.75 1.91 0.43
N PRO A 296 -5.60 1.24 0.22
CA PRO A 296 -4.37 1.86 -0.30
C PRO A 296 -4.53 2.57 -1.65
N LYS A 297 -5.51 2.18 -2.47
CA LYS A 297 -5.80 2.77 -3.78
C LYS A 297 -7.00 3.75 -3.76
N LEU A 298 -7.47 4.14 -2.59
CA LEU A 298 -8.45 5.20 -2.39
C LEU A 298 -7.80 6.33 -1.59
N VAL A 299 -8.12 7.59 -1.95
CA VAL A 299 -7.64 8.76 -1.19
C VAL A 299 -8.16 8.68 0.23
N ARG A 300 -7.25 8.75 1.19
CA ARG A 300 -7.56 8.56 2.60
C ARG A 300 -8.11 9.84 3.23
N LEU A 301 -9.22 9.74 3.95
CA LEU A 301 -9.67 10.78 4.85
C LEU A 301 -8.77 10.79 6.11
N TYR A 302 -8.37 11.98 6.52
CA TYR A 302 -7.65 12.17 7.78
C TYR A 302 -8.56 12.75 8.87
N ALA A 303 -9.24 13.84 8.56
CA ALA A 303 -10.09 14.50 9.55
C ALA A 303 -11.13 15.39 8.87
N VAL A 304 -12.01 15.97 9.69
CA VAL A 304 -12.95 17.02 9.31
C VAL A 304 -12.87 18.18 10.31
N VAL A 305 -13.22 19.39 9.85
CA VAL A 305 -13.56 20.52 10.70
C VAL A 305 -15.02 20.84 10.43
N THR A 306 -15.88 20.72 11.43
CA THR A 306 -17.35 20.89 11.28
C THR A 306 -17.82 22.31 11.50
N GLU A 307 -16.99 23.15 12.10
CA GLU A 307 -17.25 24.59 12.21
C GLU A 307 -17.04 25.30 10.87
N GLU A 308 -17.90 26.30 10.55
CA GLU A 308 -17.77 27.04 9.30
C GLU A 308 -16.53 27.97 9.28
N PRO A 309 -15.80 28.02 8.15
CA PRO A 309 -15.90 27.23 6.94
C PRO A 309 -15.53 25.75 7.17
N ILE A 310 -16.41 24.83 6.72
CA ILE A 310 -16.22 23.38 6.93
C ILE A 310 -15.07 22.87 6.06
N TYR A 311 -14.19 22.03 6.64
CA TYR A 311 -13.07 21.41 5.94
C TYR A 311 -13.19 19.89 5.96
N ILE A 312 -12.81 19.27 4.84
CA ILE A 312 -12.48 17.85 4.73
C ILE A 312 -10.96 17.75 4.50
N ILE A 313 -10.27 17.04 5.37
CA ILE A 313 -8.81 16.91 5.36
C ILE A 313 -8.46 15.51 4.88
N THR A 314 -7.70 15.42 3.80
CA THR A 314 -7.28 14.15 3.18
C THR A 314 -5.77 14.09 3.03
N GLU A 315 -5.28 12.91 2.68
CA GLU A 315 -3.89 12.77 2.26
C GLU A 315 -3.58 13.69 1.08
N PHE A 316 -2.36 14.20 1.07
CA PHE A 316 -1.86 15.04 -0.01
C PHE A 316 -1.18 14.16 -1.07
N MET A 317 -1.51 14.41 -2.33
CA MET A 317 -0.98 13.67 -3.48
C MET A 317 -0.19 14.65 -4.36
N GLU A 318 1.12 14.50 -4.38
CA GLU A 318 2.10 15.50 -4.86
C GLU A 318 1.95 15.81 -6.34
N ASN A 319 1.62 14.81 -7.16
CA ASN A 319 1.48 14.97 -8.61
C ASN A 319 0.06 15.39 -9.05
N GLY A 320 -0.85 15.61 -8.08
CA GLY A 320 -2.20 16.07 -8.37
C GLY A 320 -3.04 15.06 -9.17
N SER A 321 -3.92 15.54 -10.06
CA SER A 321 -4.78 14.66 -10.85
C SER A 321 -4.00 13.92 -11.95
N LEU A 322 -4.41 12.69 -12.24
CA LEU A 322 -3.80 11.87 -13.29
C LEU A 322 -3.89 12.56 -14.66
N VAL A 323 -5.00 13.23 -14.99
CA VAL A 323 -5.17 13.94 -16.26
C VAL A 323 -4.17 15.09 -16.41
N ASP A 324 -3.86 15.82 -15.33
CA ASP A 324 -2.89 16.91 -15.36
C ASP A 324 -1.46 16.36 -15.32
N PHE A 325 -1.21 15.35 -14.49
CA PHE A 325 0.09 14.70 -14.40
C PHE A 325 0.55 14.12 -15.75
N LEU A 326 -0.33 13.41 -16.46
CA LEU A 326 0.00 12.83 -17.78
C LEU A 326 0.39 13.89 -18.83
N LYS A 327 -0.05 15.13 -18.66
CA LYS A 327 0.30 16.26 -19.54
C LYS A 327 1.61 16.95 -19.18
N THR A 328 2.18 16.65 -17.99
CA THR A 328 3.48 17.20 -17.59
C THR A 328 4.63 16.63 -18.43
N THR A 329 5.80 17.27 -18.34
CA THR A 329 7.02 16.76 -19.00
C THR A 329 7.43 15.38 -18.49
N GLN A 330 7.14 15.06 -17.23
CA GLN A 330 7.40 13.76 -16.61
C GLN A 330 6.35 12.74 -17.07
N GLY A 331 5.07 13.06 -16.93
CA GLY A 331 3.97 12.15 -17.27
C GLY A 331 3.94 11.77 -18.75
N SER A 332 4.23 12.72 -19.67
CA SER A 332 4.25 12.47 -21.11
C SER A 332 5.40 11.55 -21.60
N LYS A 333 6.35 11.23 -20.72
CA LYS A 333 7.47 10.31 -21.00
C LYS A 333 7.29 8.92 -20.40
N LEU A 334 6.19 8.67 -19.72
CA LEU A 334 5.92 7.37 -19.13
C LEU A 334 5.79 6.30 -20.22
N THR A 335 6.36 5.14 -19.96
CA THR A 335 6.25 3.99 -20.86
C THR A 335 4.85 3.36 -20.75
N MET A 336 4.46 2.59 -21.77
CA MET A 336 3.18 1.87 -21.77
C MET A 336 3.03 0.96 -20.55
N ASN A 337 4.10 0.31 -20.11
CA ASN A 337 4.09 -0.56 -18.93
C ASN A 337 3.70 0.21 -17.66
N ILE A 338 4.22 1.43 -17.48
CA ILE A 338 3.86 2.27 -16.32
C ILE A 338 2.41 2.75 -16.44
N LEU A 339 1.95 3.09 -17.64
CA LEU A 339 0.56 3.49 -17.88
C LEU A 339 -0.42 2.35 -17.57
N ILE A 340 -0.08 1.12 -17.95
CA ILE A 340 -0.87 -0.07 -17.63
C ILE A 340 -0.84 -0.36 -16.14
N ASP A 341 0.30 -0.18 -15.46
CA ASP A 341 0.37 -0.30 -14.00
C ASP A 341 -0.53 0.73 -13.30
N MET A 342 -0.53 1.98 -13.74
CA MET A 342 -1.45 2.99 -13.22
C MET A 342 -2.92 2.57 -13.40
N ALA A 343 -3.26 2.00 -14.55
CA ALA A 343 -4.60 1.47 -14.81
C ALA A 343 -4.94 0.30 -13.87
N SER A 344 -4.01 -0.63 -13.63
CA SER A 344 -4.22 -1.76 -12.73
C SER A 344 -4.43 -1.32 -11.28
N GLN A 345 -3.73 -0.26 -10.83
CA GLN A 345 -3.92 0.32 -9.51
C GLN A 345 -5.33 0.92 -9.34
N VAL A 346 -5.86 1.57 -10.37
CA VAL A 346 -7.24 2.06 -10.35
C VAL A 346 -8.23 0.89 -10.32
N ALA A 347 -7.99 -0.17 -11.12
CA ALA A 347 -8.82 -1.37 -11.09
C ALA A 347 -8.81 -2.05 -9.71
N GLU A 348 -7.68 -2.07 -9.01
CA GLU A 348 -7.54 -2.57 -7.62
C GLU A 348 -8.42 -1.77 -6.64
N GLY A 349 -8.40 -0.44 -6.74
CA GLY A 349 -9.27 0.42 -5.93
C GLY A 349 -10.75 0.21 -6.23
N MET A 350 -11.11 0.06 -7.50
CA MET A 350 -12.49 -0.19 -7.93
C MET A 350 -12.97 -1.60 -7.57
N GLU A 351 -12.11 -2.61 -7.57
CA GLU A 351 -12.42 -3.94 -7.05
C GLU A 351 -12.83 -3.90 -5.58
N PHE A 352 -12.12 -3.09 -4.77
CA PHE A 352 -12.51 -2.89 -3.38
C PHE A 352 -13.88 -2.20 -3.27
N ILE A 353 -14.15 -1.16 -4.09
CA ILE A 353 -15.45 -0.47 -4.15
C ILE A 353 -16.56 -1.45 -4.55
N GLU A 354 -16.32 -2.30 -5.58
CA GLU A 354 -17.23 -3.36 -6.04
C GLU A 354 -17.55 -4.35 -4.91
N LYS A 355 -16.53 -4.88 -4.22
CA LYS A 355 -16.69 -5.81 -3.09
C LYS A 355 -17.43 -5.21 -1.88
N LYS A 356 -17.44 -3.90 -1.76
CA LYS A 356 -18.18 -3.17 -0.73
C LYS A 356 -19.60 -2.78 -1.15
N ASN A 357 -20.04 -3.16 -2.36
CA ASN A 357 -21.33 -2.78 -2.96
C ASN A 357 -21.54 -1.27 -3.08
N TYR A 358 -20.48 -0.55 -3.45
CA TYR A 358 -20.56 0.86 -3.78
C TYR A 358 -20.37 1.09 -5.27
N ILE A 359 -20.83 2.24 -5.75
CA ILE A 359 -20.60 2.78 -7.09
C ILE A 359 -19.96 4.16 -6.97
N HIS A 360 -19.03 4.47 -7.86
CA HIS A 360 -18.33 5.76 -7.86
C HIS A 360 -19.08 6.83 -8.65
N ARG A 361 -19.58 6.50 -9.84
CA ARG A 361 -20.37 7.33 -10.79
C ARG A 361 -19.64 8.50 -11.46
N ASP A 362 -18.40 8.77 -11.13
CA ASP A 362 -17.55 9.78 -11.78
C ASP A 362 -16.10 9.30 -11.92
N LEU A 363 -15.93 8.06 -12.40
CA LEU A 363 -14.61 7.49 -12.62
C LEU A 363 -14.00 8.06 -13.90
N ARG A 364 -12.95 8.86 -13.76
CA ARG A 364 -12.20 9.52 -14.84
C ARG A 364 -10.83 9.99 -14.37
N ALA A 365 -9.90 10.29 -15.29
CA ALA A 365 -8.53 10.67 -14.93
C ALA A 365 -8.44 11.93 -14.05
N ALA A 366 -9.42 12.82 -14.09
CA ALA A 366 -9.48 13.99 -13.21
C ALA A 366 -9.72 13.64 -11.74
N ASN A 367 -10.33 12.48 -11.47
CA ASN A 367 -10.66 11.99 -10.13
C ASN A 367 -9.73 10.86 -9.65
N ILE A 368 -8.64 10.66 -10.36
CA ILE A 368 -7.51 9.82 -9.90
C ILE A 368 -6.37 10.75 -9.51
N LEU A 369 -5.86 10.62 -8.29
CA LEU A 369 -4.72 11.39 -7.80
C LEU A 369 -3.45 10.52 -7.82
N VAL A 370 -2.31 11.17 -8.03
CA VAL A 370 -1.02 10.50 -8.21
C VAL A 370 -0.05 10.98 -7.13
N SER A 371 0.58 10.06 -6.40
CA SER A 371 1.64 10.37 -5.44
C SER A 371 2.98 10.62 -6.14
N GLU A 372 3.98 11.07 -5.39
CA GLU A 372 5.36 11.22 -5.86
C GLU A 372 5.93 9.91 -6.42
N GLU A 373 5.53 8.77 -5.84
CA GLU A 373 5.97 7.43 -6.24
C GLU A 373 5.12 6.81 -7.38
N LEU A 374 4.26 7.57 -8.02
CA LEU A 374 3.35 7.10 -9.08
C LEU A 374 2.26 6.13 -8.58
N ILE A 375 1.89 6.22 -7.28
CA ILE A 375 0.74 5.49 -6.76
C ILE A 375 -0.52 6.25 -7.15
N CYS A 376 -1.44 5.55 -7.85
CA CYS A 376 -2.73 6.08 -8.23
C CYS A 376 -3.77 5.78 -7.15
N LYS A 377 -4.55 6.80 -6.77
CA LYS A 377 -5.64 6.65 -5.79
C LYS A 377 -6.91 7.32 -6.31
N ILE A 378 -8.03 6.62 -6.11
CA ILE A 378 -9.36 7.12 -6.49
C ILE A 378 -9.78 8.19 -5.49
N ALA A 379 -10.27 9.30 -6.01
CA ALA A 379 -10.69 10.48 -5.25
C ALA A 379 -12.11 10.92 -5.66
N ASP A 380 -12.65 11.91 -4.95
CA ASP A 380 -13.94 12.55 -5.20
C ASP A 380 -15.15 11.59 -5.12
N PHE A 381 -15.44 11.19 -3.89
CA PHE A 381 -16.58 10.34 -3.55
C PHE A 381 -17.91 11.11 -3.43
N GLY A 382 -17.94 12.38 -3.86
CA GLY A 382 -19.13 13.24 -3.76
C GLY A 382 -20.37 12.69 -4.49
N LEU A 383 -20.16 11.89 -5.54
CA LEU A 383 -21.22 11.20 -6.26
C LEU A 383 -21.38 9.72 -5.88
N ALA A 384 -20.45 9.13 -5.12
CA ALA A 384 -20.50 7.73 -4.76
C ALA A 384 -21.73 7.37 -3.90
N ARG A 385 -22.25 6.16 -4.07
CA ARG A 385 -23.44 5.66 -3.37
C ARG A 385 -23.31 4.18 -3.05
N ILE A 386 -23.98 3.75 -1.97
CA ILE A 386 -24.24 2.35 -1.68
C ILE A 386 -25.35 1.83 -2.60
N ILE A 387 -25.25 0.58 -3.05
CA ILE A 387 -26.26 -0.09 -3.85
C ILE A 387 -26.96 -1.11 -2.96
N GLU A 388 -28.27 -0.98 -2.77
CA GLU A 388 -29.06 -1.93 -2.00
C GLU A 388 -29.57 -3.09 -2.88
N ASP A 389 -29.93 -2.82 -4.14
CA ASP A 389 -30.50 -3.80 -5.10
C ASP A 389 -29.74 -3.89 -6.44
N ASN A 390 -28.41 -3.84 -6.41
CA ASN A 390 -27.52 -3.87 -7.58
C ASN A 390 -27.63 -2.68 -8.55
N GLU A 391 -28.60 -1.79 -8.39
CA GLU A 391 -28.81 -0.62 -9.24
C GLU A 391 -29.21 0.62 -8.41
N TYR A 392 -28.84 1.78 -8.90
CA TYR A 392 -29.21 3.08 -8.35
C TYR A 392 -29.81 3.94 -9.46
N THR A 393 -31.02 4.45 -9.24
CA THR A 393 -31.66 5.40 -10.15
C THR A 393 -31.41 6.84 -9.69
N ALA A 394 -30.79 7.63 -10.57
CA ALA A 394 -30.50 9.03 -10.29
C ALA A 394 -31.79 9.88 -10.30
N ARG A 395 -31.82 10.93 -9.47
CA ARG A 395 -32.91 11.90 -9.49
C ARG A 395 -32.94 12.67 -10.82
N GLU A 396 -34.14 13.01 -11.27
CA GLU A 396 -34.32 13.81 -12.48
C GLU A 396 -33.57 15.17 -12.37
N GLY A 397 -32.87 15.56 -13.46
CA GLY A 397 -32.07 16.78 -13.51
C GLY A 397 -30.63 16.64 -12.99
N ALA A 398 -30.16 15.47 -12.58
CA ALA A 398 -28.77 15.25 -12.22
C ALA A 398 -27.86 15.44 -13.45
N LYS A 399 -26.76 16.19 -13.28
CA LYS A 399 -25.75 16.41 -14.34
C LYS A 399 -24.59 15.44 -14.18
N PHE A 400 -24.29 14.69 -15.22
CA PHE A 400 -23.18 13.75 -15.27
C PHE A 400 -22.18 14.12 -16.37
N PRO A 401 -20.91 13.71 -16.28
CA PRO A 401 -19.91 13.86 -17.33
C PRO A 401 -20.20 12.89 -18.49
N ILE A 402 -21.04 13.30 -19.44
CA ILE A 402 -21.60 12.47 -20.52
C ILE A 402 -20.56 11.55 -21.19
N LYS A 403 -19.38 12.07 -21.51
CA LYS A 403 -18.34 11.32 -22.22
C LYS A 403 -17.78 10.12 -21.44
N TRP A 404 -17.98 10.06 -20.13
CA TRP A 404 -17.56 8.95 -19.27
C TRP A 404 -18.72 8.07 -18.81
N THR A 405 -19.94 8.56 -18.98
CA THR A 405 -21.15 7.93 -18.44
C THR A 405 -21.65 6.83 -19.39
N ALA A 406 -22.00 5.67 -18.83
CA ALA A 406 -22.55 4.54 -19.58
C ALA A 406 -23.92 4.87 -20.21
N PRO A 407 -24.29 4.27 -21.37
CA PRO A 407 -25.55 4.55 -22.06
C PRO A 407 -26.79 4.35 -21.20
N GLU A 408 -26.88 3.29 -20.40
CA GLU A 408 -28.01 3.02 -19.50
C GLU A 408 -28.14 4.10 -18.41
N ALA A 409 -27.02 4.65 -17.95
CA ALA A 409 -27.03 5.75 -16.98
C ALA A 409 -27.42 7.09 -17.60
N ILE A 410 -27.05 7.34 -18.86
CA ILE A 410 -27.47 8.53 -19.62
C ILE A 410 -28.97 8.47 -19.89
N ASN A 411 -29.47 7.33 -20.42
CA ASN A 411 -30.83 7.23 -20.97
C ASN A 411 -31.87 6.97 -19.87
N PHE A 412 -31.53 6.20 -18.86
CA PHE A 412 -32.50 5.75 -17.83
C PHE A 412 -32.13 6.23 -16.42
N GLY A 413 -30.98 6.91 -16.24
CA GLY A 413 -30.49 7.30 -14.92
C GLY A 413 -30.04 6.11 -14.04
N THR A 414 -29.96 4.90 -14.62
CA THR A 414 -29.66 3.67 -13.89
C THR A 414 -28.14 3.48 -13.81
N PHE A 415 -27.62 3.46 -12.58
CA PHE A 415 -26.20 3.24 -12.29
C PHE A 415 -26.00 1.92 -11.56
N SER A 416 -24.99 1.21 -11.98
CA SER A 416 -24.49 0.02 -11.30
C SER A 416 -22.95 0.02 -11.31
N ILE A 417 -22.32 -0.95 -10.68
CA ILE A 417 -20.87 -1.11 -10.81
C ILE A 417 -20.43 -1.34 -12.27
N LYS A 418 -21.32 -1.88 -13.11
CA LYS A 418 -21.08 -2.07 -14.53
C LYS A 418 -21.07 -0.74 -15.31
N SER A 419 -21.74 0.29 -14.80
CA SER A 419 -21.60 1.65 -15.34
C SER A 419 -20.21 2.24 -15.02
N ASP A 420 -19.64 1.93 -13.85
CA ASP A 420 -18.26 2.31 -13.53
C ASP A 420 -17.24 1.52 -14.36
N VAL A 421 -17.53 0.27 -14.74
CA VAL A 421 -16.72 -0.50 -15.70
C VAL A 421 -16.68 0.18 -17.07
N TRP A 422 -17.81 0.68 -17.56
CA TRP A 422 -17.83 1.50 -18.77
C TRP A 422 -16.93 2.72 -18.65
N SER A 423 -17.08 3.48 -17.54
CA SER A 423 -16.26 4.66 -17.25
C SER A 423 -14.76 4.32 -17.17
N PHE A 424 -14.42 3.14 -16.63
CA PHE A 424 -13.05 2.63 -16.60
C PHE A 424 -12.49 2.39 -18.00
N GLY A 425 -13.28 1.83 -18.93
CA GLY A 425 -12.88 1.73 -20.32
C GLY A 425 -12.57 3.09 -20.96
N ILE A 426 -13.35 4.14 -20.63
CA ILE A 426 -13.06 5.51 -21.08
C ILE A 426 -11.78 6.04 -20.42
N LEU A 427 -11.59 5.80 -19.12
CA LEU A 427 -10.37 6.18 -18.39
C LEU A 427 -9.12 5.53 -19.03
N LEU A 428 -9.18 4.28 -19.47
CA LEU A 428 -8.08 3.64 -20.19
C LEU A 428 -7.68 4.44 -21.44
N THR A 429 -8.65 5.01 -22.18
CA THR A 429 -8.32 5.87 -23.33
C THR A 429 -7.63 7.17 -22.91
N GLU A 430 -8.03 7.78 -21.77
CA GLU A 430 -7.34 8.95 -21.22
C GLU A 430 -5.89 8.62 -20.87
N ILE A 431 -5.65 7.47 -20.22
CA ILE A 431 -4.32 7.04 -19.81
C ILE A 431 -3.39 6.85 -21.02
N VAL A 432 -3.79 6.03 -22.01
CA VAL A 432 -2.93 5.70 -23.15
C VAL A 432 -2.75 6.87 -24.14
N THR A 433 -3.59 7.87 -24.05
CA THR A 433 -3.48 9.10 -24.86
C THR A 433 -2.89 10.27 -24.08
N TYR A 434 -2.31 10.02 -22.90
CA TYR A 434 -1.70 11.03 -22.03
C TYR A 434 -2.65 12.18 -21.70
N GLY A 435 -3.86 11.84 -21.27
CA GLY A 435 -4.87 12.79 -20.78
C GLY A 435 -5.63 13.53 -21.88
N ARG A 436 -5.72 12.99 -23.10
CA ARG A 436 -6.60 13.56 -24.15
C ARG A 436 -8.06 13.35 -23.78
N ILE A 437 -8.87 14.33 -24.19
CA ILE A 437 -10.33 14.28 -23.98
C ILE A 437 -10.93 13.12 -24.79
N PRO A 438 -11.82 12.31 -24.17
CA PRO A 438 -12.53 11.24 -24.89
C PRO A 438 -13.43 11.79 -26.02
N TYR A 439 -13.70 10.96 -27.03
CA TYR A 439 -14.50 11.34 -28.21
C TYR A 439 -14.03 12.66 -28.82
N PRO A 440 -12.80 12.72 -29.34
CA PRO A 440 -12.22 13.97 -29.85
C PRO A 440 -13.07 14.55 -30.98
N GLY A 441 -13.34 15.85 -30.90
CA GLY A 441 -14.13 16.56 -31.88
C GLY A 441 -15.65 16.42 -31.75
N MET A 442 -16.16 15.57 -30.83
CA MET A 442 -17.59 15.35 -30.64
C MET A 442 -18.12 16.19 -29.45
N THR A 443 -19.27 16.79 -29.63
CA THR A 443 -20.08 17.40 -28.58
C THR A 443 -20.85 16.33 -27.79
N ASN A 444 -21.35 16.65 -26.57
CA ASN A 444 -22.11 15.70 -25.77
C ASN A 444 -23.34 15.11 -26.51
N PRO A 445 -24.17 15.90 -27.21
CA PRO A 445 -25.27 15.34 -28.03
C PRO A 445 -24.81 14.37 -29.09
N GLU A 446 -23.72 14.68 -29.78
CA GLU A 446 -23.16 13.79 -30.83
C GLU A 446 -22.63 12.48 -30.21
N VAL A 447 -22.03 12.52 -29.01
CA VAL A 447 -21.60 11.31 -28.31
C VAL A 447 -22.80 10.42 -27.98
N ILE A 448 -23.89 10.99 -27.45
CA ILE A 448 -25.12 10.25 -27.13
C ILE A 448 -25.66 9.57 -28.39
N GLN A 449 -25.86 10.33 -29.46
CA GLN A 449 -26.37 9.80 -30.73
C GLN A 449 -25.51 8.70 -31.33
N ASN A 450 -24.17 8.87 -31.26
CA ASN A 450 -23.24 7.85 -31.77
C ASN A 450 -23.27 6.57 -30.93
N LEU A 451 -23.37 6.69 -29.60
CA LEU A 451 -23.48 5.52 -28.70
C LEU A 451 -24.75 4.69 -29.01
N GLU A 452 -25.90 5.34 -29.26
CA GLU A 452 -27.16 4.70 -29.65
C GLU A 452 -27.05 3.89 -30.93
N THR A 453 -26.17 4.29 -31.87
CA THR A 453 -25.89 3.58 -33.14
C THR A 453 -24.80 2.52 -33.01
N GLY A 454 -24.33 2.23 -31.78
CA GLY A 454 -23.30 1.23 -31.51
C GLY A 454 -21.86 1.70 -31.74
N TYR A 455 -21.63 3.01 -31.94
CA TYR A 455 -20.27 3.54 -32.09
C TYR A 455 -19.44 3.34 -30.81
N ARG A 456 -18.18 2.96 -31.01
CA ARG A 456 -17.15 2.95 -29.94
C ARG A 456 -15.92 3.69 -30.45
N MET A 457 -15.15 4.30 -29.55
CA MET A 457 -13.90 4.98 -29.92
C MET A 457 -12.94 4.00 -30.59
N PRO A 458 -12.28 4.38 -31.68
CA PRO A 458 -11.28 3.53 -32.32
C PRO A 458 -10.04 3.36 -31.43
N ARG A 459 -9.26 2.32 -31.69
CA ARG A 459 -8.01 2.06 -30.96
C ARG A 459 -7.04 3.24 -31.16
N PRO A 460 -6.55 3.87 -30.05
CA PRO A 460 -5.48 4.86 -30.13
C PRO A 460 -4.20 4.26 -30.75
N GLU A 461 -3.44 5.04 -31.50
CA GLU A 461 -2.28 4.56 -32.26
C GLU A 461 -1.25 3.82 -31.42
N ALA A 462 -0.92 4.33 -30.23
CA ALA A 462 0.06 3.73 -29.31
C ALA A 462 -0.54 2.63 -28.39
N CYS A 463 -1.85 2.34 -28.48
CA CYS A 463 -2.51 1.40 -27.60
C CYS A 463 -2.25 -0.06 -28.05
N PRO A 464 -1.76 -0.96 -27.20
CA PRO A 464 -1.69 -2.39 -27.49
C PRO A 464 -3.07 -2.95 -27.85
N THR A 465 -3.11 -3.95 -28.72
CA THR A 465 -4.36 -4.58 -29.15
C THR A 465 -5.10 -5.22 -27.98
N GLU A 466 -4.38 -5.91 -27.14
CA GLU A 466 -4.90 -6.59 -25.93
C GLU A 466 -5.53 -5.59 -24.94
N LEU A 467 -4.95 -4.40 -24.80
CA LEU A 467 -5.52 -3.34 -23.96
C LEU A 467 -6.78 -2.73 -24.60
N TYR A 468 -6.80 -2.61 -25.93
CA TYR A 468 -7.99 -2.17 -26.63
C TYR A 468 -9.14 -3.20 -26.57
N ASP A 469 -8.81 -4.49 -26.53
CA ASP A 469 -9.80 -5.55 -26.30
C ASP A 469 -10.46 -5.43 -24.92
N ILE A 470 -9.69 -5.07 -23.89
CA ILE A 470 -10.21 -4.76 -22.54
C ILE A 470 -11.15 -3.54 -22.58
N MET A 471 -10.80 -2.48 -23.33
CA MET A 471 -11.69 -1.33 -23.51
C MET A 471 -13.01 -1.75 -24.16
N ASN A 472 -12.96 -2.58 -25.22
CA ASN A 472 -14.16 -3.09 -25.89
C ASN A 472 -15.00 -4.00 -25.00
N LEU A 473 -14.39 -4.82 -24.14
CA LEU A 473 -15.11 -5.60 -23.13
C LEU A 473 -15.81 -4.69 -22.11
N SER A 474 -15.17 -3.60 -21.71
CA SER A 474 -15.75 -2.62 -20.80
C SER A 474 -16.90 -1.84 -21.42
N TRP A 475 -16.96 -1.73 -22.75
CA TRP A 475 -18.01 -1.03 -23.52
C TRP A 475 -19.05 -1.96 -24.15
N GLN A 476 -19.23 -3.15 -23.60
CA GLN A 476 -20.34 -4.00 -24.04
C GLN A 476 -21.67 -3.28 -23.82
N GLU A 477 -22.60 -3.48 -24.74
CA GLU A 477 -23.90 -2.81 -24.74
C GLU A 477 -24.68 -3.17 -23.48
N LYS A 478 -24.74 -4.47 -23.19
CA LYS A 478 -25.40 -4.98 -21.99
C LYS A 478 -24.47 -4.87 -20.79
N PRO A 479 -24.90 -4.23 -19.68
CA PRO A 479 -24.08 -4.12 -18.47
C PRO A 479 -23.60 -5.48 -17.93
N GLU A 480 -24.43 -6.52 -17.98
CA GLU A 480 -24.10 -7.86 -17.49
C GLU A 480 -22.97 -8.55 -18.26
N ASP A 481 -22.73 -8.16 -19.53
CA ASP A 481 -21.65 -8.70 -20.36
C ASP A 481 -20.30 -8.01 -20.10
N ARG A 482 -20.27 -6.91 -19.34
CA ARG A 482 -19.05 -6.22 -18.96
C ARG A 482 -18.33 -6.97 -17.85
N PRO A 483 -16.98 -7.00 -17.85
CA PRO A 483 -16.19 -7.71 -16.85
C PRO A 483 -16.39 -7.16 -15.42
N THR A 484 -15.87 -7.88 -14.43
CA THR A 484 -15.71 -7.40 -13.05
C THR A 484 -14.40 -6.63 -12.90
N PHE A 485 -14.27 -5.79 -11.88
CA PHE A 485 -13.00 -5.12 -11.60
C PHE A 485 -11.92 -6.11 -11.13
N GLU A 486 -12.28 -7.23 -10.50
CA GLU A 486 -11.35 -8.31 -10.18
C GLU A 486 -10.70 -8.89 -11.46
N TYR A 487 -11.50 -9.15 -12.49
CA TYR A 487 -10.99 -9.60 -13.79
C TYR A 487 -10.10 -8.54 -14.46
N LEU A 488 -10.56 -7.27 -14.50
CA LEU A 488 -9.82 -6.15 -15.09
C LEU A 488 -8.46 -5.96 -14.41
N ARG A 489 -8.43 -6.01 -13.09
CA ARG A 489 -7.20 -5.96 -12.32
C ARG A 489 -6.26 -7.08 -12.70
N SER A 490 -6.74 -8.34 -12.66
CA SER A 490 -5.92 -9.52 -12.96
C SER A 490 -5.26 -9.44 -14.33
N VAL A 491 -6.03 -9.07 -15.37
CA VAL A 491 -5.51 -8.98 -16.74
C VAL A 491 -4.50 -7.84 -16.89
N LEU A 492 -4.75 -6.68 -16.25
CA LEU A 492 -3.83 -5.55 -16.31
C LEU A 492 -2.52 -5.81 -15.55
N GLU A 493 -2.58 -6.54 -14.44
CA GLU A 493 -1.39 -6.93 -13.67
C GLU A 493 -0.48 -7.89 -14.46
N ASP A 494 -1.05 -8.73 -15.32
CA ASP A 494 -0.29 -9.68 -16.14
C ASP A 494 0.43 -9.04 -17.34
N PHE A 495 0.08 -7.82 -17.73
CA PHE A 495 0.66 -7.15 -18.89
C PHE A 495 2.18 -6.90 -18.79
N PHE A 496 2.69 -6.55 -17.62
CA PHE A 496 4.11 -6.19 -17.42
C PHE A 496 4.89 -7.19 -16.58
N THR A 497 4.27 -8.31 -16.21
CA THR A 497 4.97 -9.43 -15.59
C THR A 497 5.30 -10.47 -16.65
N ALA A 498 6.59 -10.65 -16.94
CA ALA A 498 7.01 -11.72 -17.83
C ALA A 498 6.60 -13.08 -17.25
N THR A 499 5.86 -13.89 -18.02
CA THR A 499 5.48 -15.25 -17.64
C THR A 499 6.66 -16.22 -17.72
N GLU A 500 6.69 -17.26 -16.88
CA GLU A 500 7.74 -18.30 -16.89
C GLU A 500 7.96 -18.92 -18.29
N ALA A 501 6.95 -18.93 -19.14
CA ALA A 501 7.01 -19.44 -20.51
C ALA A 501 7.99 -18.67 -21.41
N GLN A 502 8.23 -17.39 -21.16
CA GLN A 502 9.17 -16.58 -21.94
C GLN A 502 10.64 -16.92 -21.63
N TYR A 503 10.93 -17.53 -20.49
CA TYR A 503 12.29 -17.92 -20.11
C TYR A 503 12.73 -19.28 -20.68
N GLN A 504 11.78 -20.10 -21.12
CA GLN A 504 12.08 -21.42 -21.74
C GLN A 504 12.50 -21.31 -23.21
N GLN A 505 12.34 -20.13 -23.82
CA GLN A 505 12.64 -19.90 -25.26
C GLN A 505 14.00 -19.26 -25.54
N GLN A 506 14.84 -18.97 -24.55
CA GLN A 506 16.20 -18.52 -24.81
C GLN A 506 17.07 -19.73 -25.17
N PRO A 507 17.68 -19.78 -26.38
CA PRO A 507 18.59 -20.85 -26.75
C PRO A 507 19.81 -20.89 -25.83
N ALA A 508 20.29 -22.10 -25.59
CA ALA A 508 21.40 -22.45 -24.69
C ALA A 508 22.73 -21.78 -25.10
#